data_3e8d08f92ef3bce16b867de7ae56d66e
#
_entry.id   3e8d08f92ef3bce16b867de7ae56d66e
#
_cell.length_a   1.000
_cell.length_b   1.000
_cell.length_c   1.000
_cell.angle_alpha   90.00
_cell.angle_beta   90.00
_cell.angle_gamma   90.00
#
_symmetry.space_group_name_H-M   'P 1'
#
loop_
_entity.id
_entity.type
_entity.pdbx_description
1 polymer ?
#
loop_
_entity_poly.entity_id
_entity_poly.type
_entity_poly.pdbx_seq_one_letter_code
_entity_poly.pdbx_strand_id
1 'polypeptide(L)'
;SPAFIIAEIGNNHQGSVAFAKDLVDLAVESGADAVKFQLRDMDALYRQRGAATAGEDLGVQYTLDLLSRFSLSVDQMYEVFDHVKQHNMDIMCTPWDAPSVQALVDYGIQGMKIASADLTNHELLRDVASRGLPMLVSTGMSREEEIRESVALLRNAGASYALLQCQSAYPAPFKDVNLAYMDRLAEIGQCLVGYSGHERGYHVPIAAVARGAKIIEKHFTTDKTLEGNDHTVSLLPEEFKAMVQQIREVEAAIGSAAPREVSTGELMNRVNLAKSLVATRHIAKGEVVTEADVAVKSPGRGLQPNHLPQLVGRTMQRDVEEGSFFFEGDLKDDLGTRRDFKFDRPWGLPVRYHDYKPLIEEAKPDFLEFHFSY
;
A
#
# COMPACT_ATOMS: atom_id res chain seq x y z
N SER A 1 3.52 1.58 -7.65
CA SER A 1 3.12 0.17 -7.66
C SER A 1 2.71 -0.26 -6.26
N PRO A 2 1.81 -1.22 -6.11
CA PRO A 2 1.47 -1.84 -4.85
C PRO A 2 2.69 -2.45 -4.16
N ALA A 3 2.60 -2.67 -2.84
CA ALA A 3 3.60 -3.40 -2.09
C ALA A 3 3.60 -4.88 -2.49
N PHE A 4 4.79 -5.46 -2.61
CA PHE A 4 5.00 -6.88 -2.91
C PHE A 4 4.96 -7.66 -1.59
N ILE A 5 4.04 -8.60 -1.44
CA ILE A 5 3.75 -9.29 -0.18
C ILE A 5 4.21 -10.74 -0.25
N ILE A 6 5.13 -11.11 0.64
CA ILE A 6 5.79 -12.40 0.68
C ILE A 6 5.31 -13.20 1.90
N ALA A 7 4.77 -14.37 1.65
CA ALA A 7 4.51 -15.37 2.69
C ALA A 7 5.78 -16.18 2.94
N GLU A 8 6.43 -15.94 4.07
CA GLU A 8 7.61 -16.69 4.49
C GLU A 8 7.18 -18.03 5.13
N ILE A 9 7.27 -19.09 4.35
CA ILE A 9 7.04 -20.46 4.82
C ILE A 9 8.29 -20.94 5.59
N GLY A 10 9.47 -20.55 5.11
CA GLY A 10 10.73 -20.88 5.78
C GLY A 10 10.89 -22.37 6.02
N ASN A 11 11.00 -22.76 7.28
CA ASN A 11 11.04 -24.16 7.73
C ASN A 11 9.72 -24.66 8.34
N ASN A 12 8.65 -23.86 8.25
CA ASN A 12 7.34 -24.21 8.85
C ASN A 12 6.69 -25.44 8.20
N HIS A 13 7.20 -25.90 7.07
CA HIS A 13 6.83 -27.16 6.44
C HIS A 13 7.36 -28.41 7.15
N GLN A 14 8.21 -28.25 8.16
CA GLN A 14 8.73 -29.33 9.03
C GLN A 14 9.36 -30.51 8.26
N GLY A 15 10.05 -30.27 7.14
CA GLY A 15 10.67 -31.29 6.30
C GLY A 15 9.69 -32.12 5.44
N SER A 16 8.43 -31.73 5.37
CA SER A 16 7.39 -32.41 4.59
C SER A 16 7.08 -31.65 3.29
N VAL A 17 7.32 -32.29 2.13
CA VAL A 17 6.95 -31.76 0.82
C VAL A 17 5.44 -31.56 0.71
N ALA A 18 4.65 -32.52 1.19
CA ALA A 18 3.19 -32.40 1.15
C ALA A 18 2.71 -31.19 1.96
N PHE A 19 3.23 -31.02 3.18
CA PHE A 19 2.86 -29.88 4.01
C PHE A 19 3.37 -28.54 3.44
N ALA A 20 4.54 -28.54 2.78
CA ALA A 20 5.02 -27.36 2.06
C ALA A 20 4.06 -26.93 0.94
N LYS A 21 3.52 -27.87 0.17
CA LYS A 21 2.52 -27.62 -0.87
C LYS A 21 1.19 -27.13 -0.29
N ASP A 22 0.72 -27.72 0.80
CA ASP A 22 -0.49 -27.25 1.48
C ASP A 22 -0.33 -25.78 1.96
N LEU A 23 0.85 -25.43 2.48
CA LEU A 23 1.16 -24.04 2.88
C LEU A 23 1.21 -23.10 1.67
N VAL A 24 1.71 -23.55 0.52
CA VAL A 24 1.68 -22.77 -0.74
C VAL A 24 0.24 -22.50 -1.16
N ASP A 25 -0.61 -23.52 -1.20
CA ASP A 25 -2.01 -23.35 -1.61
C ASP A 25 -2.74 -22.34 -0.72
N LEU A 26 -2.54 -22.43 0.61
CA LEU A 26 -3.11 -21.48 1.56
C LEU A 26 -2.53 -20.06 1.42
N ALA A 27 -1.25 -19.91 1.08
CA ALA A 27 -0.66 -18.60 0.80
C ALA A 27 -1.24 -17.96 -0.46
N VAL A 28 -1.49 -18.76 -1.51
CA VAL A 28 -2.22 -18.33 -2.73
C VAL A 28 -3.62 -17.83 -2.37
N GLU A 29 -4.39 -18.60 -1.62
CA GLU A 29 -5.75 -18.24 -1.18
C GLU A 29 -5.78 -17.00 -0.27
N SER A 30 -4.68 -16.76 0.43
CA SER A 30 -4.50 -15.59 1.30
C SER A 30 -4.07 -14.33 0.54
N GLY A 31 -3.77 -14.44 -0.77
CA GLY A 31 -3.44 -13.32 -1.64
C GLY A 31 -1.99 -12.84 -1.55
N ALA A 32 -1.05 -13.72 -1.16
CA ALA A 32 0.37 -13.43 -1.26
C ALA A 32 0.81 -13.24 -2.72
N ASP A 33 1.75 -12.34 -2.96
CA ASP A 33 2.36 -12.16 -4.28
C ASP A 33 3.48 -13.19 -4.52
N ALA A 34 4.14 -13.64 -3.44
CA ALA A 34 5.18 -14.66 -3.46
C ALA A 34 5.16 -15.52 -2.21
N VAL A 35 5.72 -16.72 -2.32
CA VAL A 35 6.12 -17.54 -1.19
C VAL A 35 7.63 -17.56 -1.07
N LYS A 36 8.13 -17.67 0.17
CA LYS A 36 9.55 -17.75 0.43
C LYS A 36 9.90 -18.99 1.25
N PHE A 37 11.01 -19.63 0.86
CA PHE A 37 11.61 -20.79 1.49
C PHE A 37 13.06 -20.52 1.89
N GLN A 38 13.69 -21.48 2.51
CA GLN A 38 15.09 -21.46 2.91
C GLN A 38 15.77 -22.74 2.41
N LEU A 39 16.92 -22.59 1.78
CA LEU A 39 17.72 -23.72 1.33
C LEU A 39 19.10 -23.68 1.97
N ARG A 40 19.54 -24.78 2.49
CA ARG A 40 20.83 -24.92 3.15
C ARG A 40 21.44 -26.30 2.95
N ASP A 41 22.75 -26.32 2.76
CA ASP A 41 23.55 -27.51 2.86
C ASP A 41 24.11 -27.58 4.29
N MET A 42 23.64 -28.56 5.08
CA MET A 42 24.01 -28.67 6.49
C MET A 42 25.50 -28.95 6.70
N ASP A 43 26.14 -29.64 5.76
CA ASP A 43 27.56 -29.98 5.85
C ASP A 43 28.45 -28.79 5.44
N ALA A 44 27.99 -27.96 4.49
CA ALA A 44 28.71 -26.75 4.06
C ALA A 44 28.56 -25.61 5.08
N LEU A 45 27.39 -25.48 5.72
CA LEU A 45 27.03 -24.34 6.55
C LEU A 45 27.53 -24.49 8.00
N TYR A 46 27.44 -25.69 8.55
CA TYR A 46 27.71 -25.90 9.96
C TYR A 46 29.02 -26.66 10.20
N ARG A 47 29.77 -26.17 11.19
CA ARG A 47 31.01 -26.83 11.63
C ARG A 47 30.72 -28.27 12.05
N GLN A 48 31.43 -29.23 11.44
CA GLN A 48 31.25 -30.66 11.79
C GLN A 48 31.43 -30.91 13.27
N ARG A 49 30.57 -31.76 13.84
CA ARG A 49 30.64 -32.25 15.21
C ARG A 49 31.92 -33.08 15.41
N GLY A 50 33.04 -32.44 15.72
CA GLY A 50 34.32 -33.13 15.84
C GLY A 50 35.09 -32.89 17.14
N ALA A 51 34.57 -32.11 18.06
CA ALA A 51 35.08 -32.00 19.42
C ALA A 51 34.01 -31.27 20.25
N ALA A 52 33.11 -32.00 20.88
CA ALA A 52 32.32 -31.44 21.99
C ALA A 52 33.29 -30.94 23.06
N THR A 53 33.62 -29.69 23.06
CA THR A 53 34.26 -29.03 24.20
C THR A 53 33.19 -28.92 25.28
N ALA A 54 33.53 -29.41 26.48
CA ALA A 54 32.67 -29.28 27.66
C ALA A 54 32.25 -27.80 27.81
N GLY A 55 30.94 -27.50 27.59
CA GLY A 55 30.40 -26.15 27.63
C GLY A 55 29.64 -25.70 26.38
N GLU A 56 29.39 -26.54 25.37
CA GLU A 56 28.51 -26.19 24.24
C GLU A 56 27.08 -25.90 24.70
N ASP A 57 26.55 -24.79 24.24
CA ASP A 57 25.19 -24.33 24.53
C ASP A 57 24.17 -25.34 23.98
N LEU A 58 23.40 -25.97 24.88
CA LEU A 58 22.31 -26.89 24.52
C LEU A 58 21.29 -26.26 23.56
N GLY A 59 21.13 -24.92 23.59
CA GLY A 59 20.25 -24.16 22.66
C GLY A 59 20.75 -24.22 21.22
N VAL A 60 22.07 -24.10 20.99
CA VAL A 60 22.65 -24.22 19.65
C VAL A 60 22.46 -25.64 19.12
N GLN A 61 22.69 -26.65 19.94
CA GLN A 61 22.54 -28.04 19.54
C GLN A 61 21.09 -28.40 19.19
N TYR A 62 20.14 -27.94 19.99
CA TYR A 62 18.71 -28.09 19.70
C TYR A 62 18.32 -27.42 18.36
N THR A 63 18.82 -26.22 18.12
CA THR A 63 18.53 -25.50 16.87
C THR A 63 19.08 -26.27 15.65
N LEU A 64 20.30 -26.79 15.71
CA LEU A 64 20.90 -27.58 14.63
C LEU A 64 20.13 -28.86 14.35
N ASP A 65 19.70 -29.56 15.40
CA ASP A 65 18.89 -30.79 15.26
C ASP A 65 17.53 -30.47 14.60
N LEU A 66 16.91 -29.37 14.99
CA LEU A 66 15.65 -28.94 14.42
C LEU A 66 15.80 -28.56 12.94
N LEU A 67 16.81 -27.77 12.60
CA LEU A 67 17.11 -27.40 11.22
C LEU A 67 17.42 -28.60 10.33
N SER A 68 18.16 -29.60 10.85
CA SER A 68 18.43 -30.83 10.12
C SER A 68 17.18 -31.66 9.85
N ARG A 69 16.26 -31.75 10.82
CA ARG A 69 14.97 -32.46 10.63
C ARG A 69 14.02 -31.77 9.71
N PHE A 70 14.06 -30.44 9.67
CA PHE A 70 13.11 -29.61 8.92
C PHE A 70 13.65 -29.14 7.57
N SER A 71 14.86 -29.54 7.18
CA SER A 71 15.38 -29.24 5.85
C SER A 71 14.77 -30.17 4.80
N LEU A 72 14.48 -29.63 3.63
CA LEU A 72 14.19 -30.38 2.41
C LEU A 72 15.48 -30.53 1.60
N SER A 73 15.63 -31.66 0.91
CA SER A 73 16.69 -31.80 -0.09
C SER A 73 16.43 -30.86 -1.28
N VAL A 74 17.46 -30.65 -2.11
CA VAL A 74 17.34 -29.83 -3.32
C VAL A 74 16.22 -30.33 -4.22
N ASP A 75 16.16 -31.64 -4.49
CA ASP A 75 15.12 -32.23 -5.34
C ASP A 75 13.71 -32.05 -4.77
N GLN A 76 13.57 -32.21 -3.45
CA GLN A 76 12.30 -31.98 -2.76
C GLN A 76 11.90 -30.49 -2.83
N MET A 77 12.86 -29.57 -2.70
CA MET A 77 12.59 -28.15 -2.83
C MET A 77 12.15 -27.81 -4.26
N TYR A 78 12.78 -28.39 -5.26
CA TYR A 78 12.36 -28.20 -6.66
C TYR A 78 10.94 -28.71 -6.90
N GLU A 79 10.55 -29.85 -6.31
CA GLU A 79 9.16 -30.34 -6.38
C GLU A 79 8.16 -29.34 -5.79
N VAL A 80 8.52 -28.68 -4.69
CA VAL A 80 7.69 -27.62 -4.09
C VAL A 80 7.66 -26.37 -4.99
N PHE A 81 8.79 -25.97 -5.56
CA PHE A 81 8.85 -24.83 -6.47
C PHE A 81 8.03 -25.06 -7.75
N ASP A 82 8.03 -26.27 -8.29
CA ASP A 82 7.20 -26.64 -9.42
C ASP A 82 5.70 -26.53 -9.09
N HIS A 83 5.32 -26.84 -7.86
CA HIS A 83 3.95 -26.65 -7.37
C HIS A 83 3.60 -25.15 -7.31
N VAL A 84 4.50 -24.30 -6.79
CA VAL A 84 4.29 -22.84 -6.76
C VAL A 84 4.07 -22.26 -8.16
N LYS A 85 4.87 -22.72 -9.15
CA LYS A 85 4.73 -22.28 -10.56
C LYS A 85 3.36 -22.57 -11.17
N GLN A 86 2.68 -23.66 -10.74
CA GLN A 86 1.34 -23.98 -11.21
C GLN A 86 0.30 -22.94 -10.81
N HIS A 87 0.55 -22.18 -9.76
CA HIS A 87 -0.30 -21.07 -9.28
C HIS A 87 0.07 -19.70 -9.89
N ASN A 88 1.06 -19.63 -10.78
CA ASN A 88 1.63 -18.36 -11.30
C ASN A 88 2.07 -17.40 -10.20
N MET A 89 2.56 -17.93 -9.08
CA MET A 89 3.08 -17.16 -7.94
C MET A 89 4.61 -17.08 -8.03
N ASP A 90 5.15 -15.95 -7.58
CA ASP A 90 6.60 -15.76 -7.52
C ASP A 90 7.23 -16.60 -6.41
N ILE A 91 8.46 -17.06 -6.65
CA ILE A 91 9.24 -17.85 -5.71
C ILE A 91 10.44 -17.06 -5.24
N MET A 92 10.57 -16.91 -3.93
CA MET A 92 11.77 -16.40 -3.28
C MET A 92 12.40 -17.50 -2.45
N CYS A 93 13.72 -17.51 -2.36
CA CYS A 93 14.42 -18.43 -1.46
C CYS A 93 15.62 -17.73 -0.81
N THR A 94 15.88 -18.08 0.45
CA THR A 94 17.10 -17.70 1.17
C THR A 94 18.11 -18.81 1.00
N PRO A 95 19.19 -18.64 0.23
CA PRO A 95 20.35 -19.51 0.29
C PRO A 95 21.19 -19.17 1.53
N TRP A 96 21.62 -20.17 2.26
CA TRP A 96 22.48 -19.99 3.42
C TRP A 96 23.97 -20.27 3.14
N ASP A 97 24.28 -20.80 1.95
CA ASP A 97 25.62 -21.26 1.55
C ASP A 97 25.75 -21.26 0.02
N ALA A 98 26.97 -21.37 -0.47
CA ALA A 98 27.28 -21.35 -1.90
C ALA A 98 26.66 -22.53 -2.68
N PRO A 99 26.66 -23.79 -2.20
CA PRO A 99 25.91 -24.88 -2.81
C PRO A 99 24.43 -24.56 -3.02
N SER A 100 23.78 -23.96 -2.02
CA SER A 100 22.37 -23.53 -2.11
C SER A 100 22.18 -22.42 -3.14
N VAL A 101 23.08 -21.45 -3.23
CA VAL A 101 23.05 -20.43 -4.30
C VAL A 101 23.07 -21.09 -5.66
N GLN A 102 24.00 -22.05 -5.87
CA GLN A 102 24.12 -22.73 -7.15
C GLN A 102 22.85 -23.53 -7.51
N ALA A 103 22.31 -24.28 -6.56
CA ALA A 103 21.06 -25.02 -6.76
C ALA A 103 19.89 -24.10 -7.16
N LEU A 104 19.75 -22.93 -6.51
CA LEU A 104 18.71 -21.98 -6.88
C LEU A 104 18.88 -21.40 -8.28
N VAL A 105 20.13 -21.14 -8.69
CA VAL A 105 20.43 -20.70 -10.05
C VAL A 105 20.12 -21.80 -11.06
N ASP A 106 20.49 -23.04 -10.78
CA ASP A 106 20.23 -24.20 -11.67
C ASP A 106 18.73 -24.45 -11.85
N TYR A 107 17.92 -24.20 -10.81
CA TYR A 107 16.47 -24.23 -10.92
C TYR A 107 15.89 -23.09 -11.76
N GLY A 108 16.60 -21.97 -11.87
CA GLY A 108 16.12 -20.78 -12.55
C GLY A 108 15.21 -19.91 -11.66
N ILE A 109 15.59 -19.73 -10.38
CA ILE A 109 14.88 -18.84 -9.46
C ILE A 109 14.96 -17.39 -9.96
N GLN A 110 13.93 -16.58 -9.66
CA GLN A 110 13.80 -15.21 -10.17
C GLN A 110 14.39 -14.14 -9.25
N GLY A 111 14.65 -14.48 -8.00
CA GLY A 111 15.24 -13.57 -7.00
C GLY A 111 15.64 -14.31 -5.74
N MET A 112 16.58 -13.76 -5.00
CA MET A 112 17.11 -14.37 -3.78
C MET A 112 16.97 -13.44 -2.57
N LYS A 113 16.85 -14.04 -1.40
CA LYS A 113 16.82 -13.34 -0.12
C LYS A 113 18.14 -13.52 0.62
N ILE A 114 18.67 -12.46 1.16
CA ILE A 114 19.77 -12.51 2.13
C ILE A 114 19.16 -12.34 3.53
N ALA A 115 19.36 -13.34 4.36
CA ALA A 115 18.92 -13.29 5.76
C ALA A 115 19.71 -12.23 6.55
N SER A 116 19.13 -11.74 7.65
CA SER A 116 19.84 -10.80 8.55
C SER A 116 21.17 -11.33 9.05
N ALA A 117 21.25 -12.65 9.30
CA ALA A 117 22.46 -13.30 9.76
C ALA A 117 23.62 -13.26 8.74
N ASP A 118 23.30 -13.11 7.46
CA ASP A 118 24.29 -13.12 6.37
C ASP A 118 24.56 -11.72 5.81
N LEU A 119 24.05 -10.65 6.40
CA LEU A 119 24.35 -9.30 5.91
C LEU A 119 25.86 -9.01 5.89
N THR A 120 26.59 -9.50 6.87
CA THR A 120 28.05 -9.34 6.98
C THR A 120 28.82 -10.46 6.30
N ASN A 121 28.15 -11.46 5.73
CA ASN A 121 28.76 -12.53 4.95
C ASN A 121 29.07 -12.04 3.54
N HIS A 122 30.11 -11.23 3.41
CA HIS A 122 30.47 -10.57 2.16
C HIS A 122 30.84 -11.56 1.03
N GLU A 123 31.24 -12.79 1.35
CA GLU A 123 31.49 -13.83 0.35
C GLU A 123 30.18 -14.28 -0.30
N LEU A 124 29.17 -14.62 0.51
CA LEU A 124 27.84 -14.99 0.02
C LEU A 124 27.17 -13.82 -0.73
N LEU A 125 27.30 -12.58 -0.22
CA LEU A 125 26.77 -11.40 -0.89
C LEU A 125 27.36 -11.21 -2.29
N ARG A 126 28.69 -11.40 -2.46
CA ARG A 126 29.35 -11.32 -3.77
C ARG A 126 28.88 -12.44 -4.70
N ASP A 127 28.77 -13.66 -4.20
CA ASP A 127 28.32 -14.80 -4.99
C ASP A 127 26.90 -14.53 -5.51
N VAL A 128 25.92 -14.22 -4.64
CA VAL A 128 24.55 -13.93 -5.05
C VAL A 128 24.48 -12.72 -5.99
N ALA A 129 25.20 -11.64 -5.70
CA ALA A 129 25.26 -10.46 -6.56
C ALA A 129 25.79 -10.78 -7.97
N SER A 130 26.79 -11.68 -8.08
CA SER A 130 27.36 -12.09 -9.36
C SER A 130 26.39 -12.84 -10.27
N ARG A 131 25.28 -13.37 -9.72
CA ARG A 131 24.25 -14.07 -10.49
C ARG A 131 23.32 -13.13 -11.25
N GLY A 132 23.35 -11.82 -10.97
CA GLY A 132 22.56 -10.80 -11.65
C GLY A 132 21.05 -10.85 -11.35
N LEU A 133 20.65 -11.59 -10.32
CA LEU A 133 19.26 -11.70 -9.89
C LEU A 133 18.89 -10.61 -8.86
N PRO A 134 17.63 -10.17 -8.79
CA PRO A 134 17.15 -9.29 -7.73
C PRO A 134 17.38 -9.88 -6.34
N MET A 135 17.84 -9.04 -5.41
CA MET A 135 18.15 -9.43 -4.04
C MET A 135 17.28 -8.67 -3.04
N LEU A 136 16.68 -9.36 -2.09
CA LEU A 136 16.08 -8.77 -0.91
C LEU A 136 17.04 -8.97 0.28
N VAL A 137 17.47 -7.89 0.91
CA VAL A 137 18.51 -7.93 1.94
C VAL A 137 17.96 -7.44 3.27
N SER A 138 17.79 -8.33 4.25
CA SER A 138 17.39 -7.98 5.61
C SER A 138 18.54 -7.41 6.41
N THR A 139 18.24 -6.37 7.22
CA THR A 139 19.24 -5.58 7.94
C THR A 139 19.22 -5.79 9.46
N GLY A 140 18.49 -6.80 9.94
CA GLY A 140 18.49 -7.17 11.35
C GLY A 140 19.87 -7.64 11.85
N MET A 141 20.09 -7.65 13.17
CA MET A 141 21.34 -8.06 13.83
C MET A 141 22.59 -7.25 13.45
N SER A 142 22.46 -6.21 12.62
CA SER A 142 23.59 -5.45 12.08
C SER A 142 23.60 -4.01 12.55
N ARG A 143 24.79 -3.45 12.73
CA ARG A 143 25.01 -2.03 12.98
C ARG A 143 24.98 -1.24 11.67
N GLU A 144 24.75 0.06 11.76
CA GLU A 144 24.68 0.90 10.56
C GLU A 144 25.96 0.87 9.73
N GLU A 145 27.12 0.78 10.36
CA GLU A 145 28.41 0.67 9.67
C GLU A 145 28.48 -0.60 8.81
N GLU A 146 28.04 -1.74 9.36
CA GLU A 146 28.01 -3.02 8.66
C GLU A 146 27.01 -3.00 7.50
N ILE A 147 25.85 -2.34 7.69
CA ILE A 147 24.87 -2.13 6.61
C ILE A 147 25.51 -1.30 5.48
N ARG A 148 26.22 -0.22 5.81
CA ARG A 148 26.90 0.64 4.82
C ARG A 148 27.98 -0.10 4.05
N GLU A 149 28.76 -0.92 4.70
CA GLU A 149 29.80 -1.75 4.07
C GLU A 149 29.17 -2.73 3.07
N SER A 150 28.13 -3.43 3.48
CA SER A 150 27.42 -4.40 2.64
C SER A 150 26.71 -3.71 1.46
N VAL A 151 26.10 -2.55 1.68
CA VAL A 151 25.52 -1.72 0.61
C VAL A 151 26.59 -1.25 -0.38
N ALA A 152 27.74 -0.81 0.10
CA ALA A 152 28.84 -0.41 -0.78
C ALA A 152 29.32 -1.57 -1.66
N LEU A 153 29.43 -2.78 -1.09
CA LEU A 153 29.76 -4.00 -1.81
C LEU A 153 28.72 -4.29 -2.93
N LEU A 154 27.44 -4.28 -2.61
CA LEU A 154 26.37 -4.55 -3.57
C LEU A 154 26.34 -3.52 -4.71
N ARG A 155 26.52 -2.24 -4.38
CA ARG A 155 26.63 -1.18 -5.39
C ARG A 155 27.83 -1.36 -6.30
N ASN A 156 29.00 -1.67 -5.74
CA ASN A 156 30.21 -1.90 -6.53
C ASN A 156 30.08 -3.13 -7.44
N ALA A 157 29.29 -4.12 -7.03
CA ALA A 157 28.95 -5.28 -7.85
C ALA A 157 27.86 -4.98 -8.90
N GLY A 158 27.23 -3.80 -8.89
CA GLY A 158 26.13 -3.47 -9.80
C GLY A 158 24.85 -4.29 -9.51
N ALA A 159 24.68 -4.80 -8.28
CA ALA A 159 23.55 -5.64 -7.91
C ALA A 159 22.23 -4.88 -7.92
N SER A 160 21.14 -5.54 -8.31
CA SER A 160 19.77 -5.07 -8.10
C SER A 160 19.30 -5.55 -6.73
N TYR A 161 19.03 -4.63 -5.80
CA TYR A 161 18.67 -4.99 -4.43
C TYR A 161 17.63 -4.05 -3.82
N ALA A 162 16.93 -4.56 -2.81
CA ALA A 162 16.11 -3.80 -1.87
C ALA A 162 16.50 -4.14 -0.43
N LEU A 163 16.42 -3.15 0.47
CA LEU A 163 16.71 -3.35 1.90
C LEU A 163 15.42 -3.56 2.69
N LEU A 164 15.41 -4.50 3.62
CA LEU A 164 14.30 -4.74 4.50
C LEU A 164 14.66 -4.36 5.93
N GLN A 165 13.89 -3.42 6.52
CA GLN A 165 13.92 -3.21 7.97
C GLN A 165 13.46 -4.49 8.64
N CYS A 166 14.25 -4.96 9.59
CA CYS A 166 14.02 -6.22 10.27
C CYS A 166 14.54 -6.16 11.71
N GLN A 167 13.77 -6.70 12.65
CA GLN A 167 14.22 -6.96 14.02
C GLN A 167 14.23 -8.48 14.26
N SER A 168 15.44 -9.03 14.44
CA SER A 168 15.65 -10.48 14.50
C SER A 168 15.54 -11.03 15.93
N ALA A 169 14.45 -10.70 16.62
CA ALA A 169 14.01 -11.35 17.86
C ALA A 169 12.66 -12.05 17.60
N TYR A 170 12.41 -13.21 18.20
CA TYR A 170 11.26 -14.07 17.93
C TYR A 170 10.49 -14.39 19.24
N PRO A 171 9.41 -13.64 19.57
CA PRO A 171 8.84 -12.48 18.86
C PRO A 171 9.63 -11.19 19.10
N ALA A 172 9.62 -10.29 18.11
CA ALA A 172 10.18 -8.96 18.24
C ALA A 172 9.29 -8.08 19.15
N PRO A 173 9.82 -7.44 20.19
CA PRO A 173 9.06 -6.47 20.97
C PRO A 173 8.73 -5.25 20.11
N PHE A 174 7.50 -4.73 20.19
CA PHE A 174 7.06 -3.59 19.36
C PHE A 174 7.97 -2.35 19.49
N LYS A 175 8.48 -2.07 20.70
CA LYS A 175 9.38 -0.94 20.96
C LYS A 175 10.71 -1.01 20.19
N ASP A 176 11.11 -2.22 19.76
CA ASP A 176 12.40 -2.48 19.11
C ASP A 176 12.26 -2.61 17.59
N VAL A 177 11.02 -2.62 17.03
CA VAL A 177 10.76 -2.73 15.59
C VAL A 177 11.30 -1.56 14.80
N ASN A 178 11.19 -0.35 15.33
CA ASN A 178 11.75 0.89 14.77
C ASN A 178 11.46 1.12 13.27
N LEU A 179 10.20 1.18 12.87
CA LEU A 179 9.80 1.43 11.47
C LEU A 179 10.37 2.73 10.91
N ALA A 180 10.68 3.72 11.75
CA ALA A 180 11.29 4.97 11.30
C ALA A 180 12.66 4.77 10.64
N TYR A 181 13.36 3.69 10.98
CA TYR A 181 14.66 3.37 10.38
C TYR A 181 14.58 3.00 8.89
N MET A 182 13.39 2.71 8.38
CA MET A 182 13.18 2.50 6.94
C MET A 182 13.59 3.73 6.11
N ASP A 183 13.32 4.95 6.61
CA ASP A 183 13.72 6.19 5.94
C ASP A 183 15.25 6.26 5.84
N ARG A 184 15.92 5.86 6.93
CA ARG A 184 17.39 5.80 6.98
C ARG A 184 17.95 4.74 6.04
N LEU A 185 17.31 3.58 5.94
CA LEU A 185 17.69 2.54 4.98
C LEU A 185 17.52 3.01 3.54
N ALA A 186 16.47 3.77 3.23
CA ALA A 186 16.28 4.37 1.91
C ALA A 186 17.41 5.34 1.54
N GLU A 187 17.85 6.17 2.49
CA GLU A 187 18.99 7.07 2.33
C GLU A 187 20.32 6.30 2.10
N ILE A 188 20.60 5.30 2.94
CA ILE A 188 21.81 4.48 2.86
C ILE A 188 21.80 3.65 1.57
N GLY A 189 20.70 2.95 1.31
CA GLY A 189 20.56 2.01 0.20
C GLY A 189 20.37 2.70 -1.14
N GLN A 190 19.76 3.89 -1.21
CA GLN A 190 19.25 4.53 -2.44
C GLN A 190 18.51 3.53 -3.32
N CYS A 191 17.68 2.69 -2.68
CA CYS A 191 16.94 1.59 -3.28
C CYS A 191 15.53 1.53 -2.69
N LEU A 192 14.72 0.59 -3.17
CA LEU A 192 13.44 0.27 -2.53
C LEU A 192 13.68 -0.25 -1.12
N VAL A 193 12.77 0.09 -0.21
CA VAL A 193 12.79 -0.38 1.17
C VAL A 193 11.52 -1.15 1.47
N GLY A 194 11.65 -2.20 2.26
CA GLY A 194 10.56 -3.02 2.75
C GLY A 194 10.68 -3.32 4.25
N TYR A 195 9.81 -4.17 4.70
CA TYR A 195 9.75 -4.62 6.09
C TYR A 195 9.65 -6.14 6.17
N SER A 196 10.49 -6.77 6.99
CA SER A 196 10.45 -8.20 7.32
C SER A 196 10.20 -8.34 8.82
N GLY A 197 8.99 -8.78 9.18
CA GLY A 197 8.46 -8.66 10.53
C GLY A 197 8.43 -9.96 11.32
N HIS A 198 8.97 -9.93 12.56
CA HIS A 198 8.94 -11.05 13.54
C HIS A 198 8.10 -10.70 14.79
N GLU A 199 7.41 -9.58 14.81
CA GLU A 199 6.43 -9.21 15.84
C GLU A 199 5.14 -10.04 15.70
N ARG A 200 4.34 -10.10 16.77
CA ARG A 200 3.03 -10.73 16.74
C ARG A 200 1.99 -9.87 16.05
N GLY A 201 1.08 -10.51 15.32
CA GLY A 201 0.02 -9.83 14.57
C GLY A 201 0.53 -9.19 13.29
N TYR A 202 -0.31 -8.37 12.65
CA TYR A 202 -0.06 -7.84 11.31
C TYR A 202 -0.29 -6.32 11.16
N HIS A 203 -0.55 -5.61 12.24
CA HIS A 203 -0.75 -4.15 12.20
C HIS A 203 0.54 -3.39 11.89
N VAL A 204 1.71 -3.94 12.27
CA VAL A 204 3.02 -3.32 11.97
C VAL A 204 3.34 -3.37 10.46
N PRO A 205 3.17 -4.48 9.74
CA PRO A 205 3.29 -4.51 8.27
C PRO A 205 2.41 -3.47 7.56
N ILE A 206 1.17 -3.29 8.01
CA ILE A 206 0.26 -2.28 7.46
C ILE A 206 0.82 -0.86 7.68
N ALA A 207 1.31 -0.58 8.89
CA ALA A 207 1.96 0.69 9.21
C ALA A 207 3.25 0.90 8.39
N ALA A 208 4.02 -0.16 8.12
CA ALA A 208 5.20 -0.10 7.27
C ALA A 208 4.84 0.33 5.84
N VAL A 209 3.76 -0.21 5.26
CA VAL A 209 3.26 0.21 3.94
C VAL A 209 2.83 1.68 3.96
N ALA A 210 2.11 2.12 5.00
CA ALA A 210 1.74 3.53 5.16
C ALA A 210 2.97 4.45 5.23
N ARG A 211 4.11 3.95 5.71
CA ARG A 211 5.41 4.66 5.72
C ARG A 211 6.21 4.51 4.43
N GLY A 212 5.71 3.81 3.43
CA GLY A 212 6.36 3.68 2.13
C GLY A 212 7.06 2.36 1.86
N ALA A 213 6.93 1.34 2.72
CA ALA A 213 7.42 0.00 2.41
C ALA A 213 6.84 -0.50 1.09
N LYS A 214 7.70 -1.02 0.22
CA LYS A 214 7.34 -1.60 -1.07
C LYS A 214 7.42 -3.13 -1.10
N ILE A 215 7.93 -3.71 -0.03
CA ILE A 215 8.04 -5.15 0.15
C ILE A 215 7.66 -5.45 1.60
N ILE A 216 6.78 -6.42 1.78
CA ILE A 216 6.38 -6.94 3.08
C ILE A 216 6.68 -8.43 3.12
N GLU A 217 7.42 -8.86 4.12
CA GLU A 217 7.69 -10.27 4.39
C GLU A 217 7.15 -10.61 5.78
N LYS A 218 6.34 -11.66 5.86
CA LYS A 218 5.78 -12.15 7.12
C LYS A 218 5.73 -13.67 7.13
N HIS A 219 6.14 -14.26 8.24
CA HIS A 219 6.06 -15.72 8.43
C HIS A 219 4.62 -16.23 8.36
N PHE A 220 4.47 -17.42 7.80
CA PHE A 220 3.19 -18.04 7.48
C PHE A 220 3.12 -19.47 8.01
N THR A 221 2.01 -19.85 8.65
CA THR A 221 1.78 -21.20 9.20
C THR A 221 0.30 -21.51 9.31
N THR A 222 -0.03 -22.77 9.43
CA THR A 222 -1.40 -23.23 9.76
C THR A 222 -1.65 -23.35 11.26
N ASP A 223 -0.58 -23.47 12.07
CA ASP A 223 -0.71 -23.63 13.52
C ASP A 223 0.52 -23.03 14.23
N LYS A 224 0.28 -22.07 15.12
CA LYS A 224 1.32 -21.37 15.89
C LYS A 224 1.91 -22.20 17.02
N THR A 225 1.34 -23.36 17.31
CA THR A 225 1.77 -24.27 18.40
C THR A 225 2.72 -25.36 17.93
N LEU A 226 2.94 -25.47 16.61
CA LEU A 226 3.88 -26.44 16.06
C LEU A 226 5.31 -26.17 16.53
N GLU A 227 6.14 -27.22 16.50
CA GLU A 227 7.55 -27.13 16.88
C GLU A 227 8.33 -26.24 15.94
N GLY A 228 8.99 -25.24 16.48
CA GLY A 228 9.81 -24.27 15.74
C GLY A 228 9.55 -22.84 16.19
N ASN A 229 10.60 -22.03 16.23
CA ASN A 229 10.51 -20.64 16.71
C ASN A 229 9.66 -19.76 15.78
N ASP A 230 9.67 -20.03 14.47
CA ASP A 230 9.01 -19.23 13.44
C ASP A 230 7.48 -19.31 13.54
N HIS A 231 6.93 -20.46 13.97
CA HIS A 231 5.48 -20.62 14.11
C HIS A 231 4.85 -19.60 15.05
N THR A 232 5.54 -19.24 16.14
CA THR A 232 5.02 -18.32 17.17
C THR A 232 4.85 -16.88 16.67
N VAL A 233 5.59 -16.46 15.62
CA VAL A 233 5.55 -15.14 15.00
C VAL A 233 4.86 -15.14 13.65
N SER A 234 4.46 -16.31 13.17
CA SER A 234 3.76 -16.50 11.92
C SER A 234 2.32 -16.03 11.97
N LEU A 235 1.78 -15.69 10.83
CA LEU A 235 0.35 -15.47 10.63
C LEU A 235 -0.33 -16.75 10.17
N LEU A 236 -1.55 -16.96 10.65
CA LEU A 236 -2.46 -17.97 10.12
C LEU A 236 -3.04 -17.48 8.76
N PRO A 237 -3.59 -18.36 7.92
CA PRO A 237 -4.12 -18.00 6.60
C PRO A 237 -5.12 -16.84 6.65
N GLU A 238 -6.07 -16.86 7.57
CA GLU A 238 -7.07 -15.79 7.75
C GLU A 238 -6.45 -14.47 8.24
N GLU A 239 -5.43 -14.52 9.09
CA GLU A 239 -4.70 -13.34 9.56
C GLU A 239 -3.88 -12.73 8.41
N PHE A 240 -3.23 -13.57 7.60
CA PHE A 240 -2.44 -13.13 6.44
C PHE A 240 -3.35 -12.51 5.37
N LYS A 241 -4.48 -13.14 5.07
CA LYS A 241 -5.49 -12.60 4.15
C LYS A 241 -6.02 -11.26 4.60
N ALA A 242 -6.32 -11.11 5.91
CA ALA A 242 -6.75 -9.84 6.48
C ALA A 242 -5.66 -8.77 6.38
N MET A 243 -4.38 -9.12 6.58
CA MET A 243 -3.23 -8.24 6.39
C MET A 243 -3.15 -7.76 4.94
N VAL A 244 -3.22 -8.68 3.97
CA VAL A 244 -3.17 -8.34 2.54
C VAL A 244 -4.29 -7.38 2.18
N GLN A 245 -5.53 -7.69 2.55
CA GLN A 245 -6.68 -6.83 2.29
C GLN A 245 -6.48 -5.43 2.87
N GLN A 246 -6.10 -5.33 4.15
CA GLN A 246 -5.91 -4.03 4.81
C GLN A 246 -4.73 -3.24 4.23
N ILE A 247 -3.67 -3.92 3.77
CA ILE A 247 -2.59 -3.27 3.02
C ILE A 247 -3.12 -2.64 1.74
N ARG A 248 -3.94 -3.36 0.94
CA ARG A 248 -4.52 -2.82 -0.31
C ARG A 248 -5.47 -1.65 -0.03
N GLU A 249 -6.26 -1.72 1.03
CA GLU A 249 -7.12 -0.61 1.49
C GLU A 249 -6.30 0.63 1.88
N VAL A 250 -5.21 0.44 2.63
CA VAL A 250 -4.29 1.54 3.01
C VAL A 250 -3.60 2.14 1.79
N GLU A 251 -3.12 1.33 0.85
CA GLU A 251 -2.52 1.80 -0.41
C GLU A 251 -3.50 2.70 -1.20
N ALA A 252 -4.76 2.29 -1.29
CA ALA A 252 -5.80 3.10 -1.91
C ALA A 252 -6.08 4.40 -1.13
N ALA A 253 -6.02 4.35 0.20
CA ALA A 253 -6.28 5.48 1.09
C ALA A 253 -5.12 6.51 1.14
N ILE A 254 -3.88 6.10 0.89
CA ILE A 254 -2.71 7.01 0.84
C ILE A 254 -2.92 8.11 -0.21
N GLY A 255 -3.48 7.78 -1.37
CA GLY A 255 -3.82 8.74 -2.40
C GLY A 255 -2.59 9.50 -2.95
N SER A 256 -2.71 10.81 -3.06
CA SER A 256 -1.71 11.71 -3.66
C SER A 256 -1.56 13.00 -2.85
N ALA A 257 -0.35 13.54 -2.81
CA ALA A 257 -0.05 14.87 -2.26
C ALA A 257 -0.31 16.02 -3.28
N ALA A 258 -0.94 15.73 -4.42
CA ALA A 258 -1.38 16.74 -5.39
C ALA A 258 -2.41 17.70 -4.76
N PRO A 259 -2.63 18.90 -5.34
CA PRO A 259 -3.67 19.80 -4.87
C PRO A 259 -5.01 19.07 -4.75
N ARG A 260 -5.68 19.29 -3.62
CA ARG A 260 -6.92 18.58 -3.29
C ARG A 260 -8.06 19.00 -4.23
N GLU A 261 -8.70 18.02 -4.84
CA GLU A 261 -9.98 18.18 -5.52
C GLU A 261 -11.11 17.65 -4.62
N VAL A 262 -12.28 18.25 -4.74
CA VAL A 262 -13.45 17.85 -3.98
C VAL A 262 -14.15 16.70 -4.73
N SER A 263 -14.33 15.56 -4.09
CA SER A 263 -15.01 14.41 -4.68
C SER A 263 -16.50 14.68 -4.95
N THR A 264 -17.10 13.92 -5.87
CA THR A 264 -18.54 14.05 -6.17
C THR A 264 -19.41 13.88 -4.93
N GLY A 265 -19.08 12.93 -4.02
CA GLY A 265 -19.80 12.75 -2.76
C GLY A 265 -19.69 13.95 -1.84
N GLU A 266 -18.50 14.56 -1.73
CA GLU A 266 -18.31 15.77 -0.95
C GLU A 266 -19.02 16.99 -1.56
N LEU A 267 -19.07 17.08 -2.91
CA LEU A 267 -19.83 18.14 -3.60
C LEU A 267 -21.33 18.03 -3.29
N MET A 268 -21.90 16.83 -3.29
CA MET A 268 -23.28 16.60 -2.90
C MET A 268 -23.55 17.02 -1.44
N ASN A 269 -22.66 16.66 -0.53
CA ASN A 269 -22.73 17.07 0.87
C ASN A 269 -22.56 18.59 1.02
N ARG A 270 -21.65 19.20 0.24
CA ARG A 270 -21.43 20.64 0.24
C ARG A 270 -22.71 21.41 -0.13
N VAL A 271 -23.44 20.96 -1.16
CA VAL A 271 -24.73 21.55 -1.56
C VAL A 271 -25.76 21.50 -0.44
N ASN A 272 -25.78 20.45 0.37
CA ASN A 272 -26.79 20.26 1.42
C ASN A 272 -26.37 20.85 2.78
N LEU A 273 -25.10 20.72 3.16
CA LEU A 273 -24.62 21.00 4.52
C LEU A 273 -23.84 22.31 4.64
N ALA A 274 -23.19 22.78 3.56
CA ALA A 274 -22.44 24.03 3.59
C ALA A 274 -23.37 25.23 3.82
N LYS A 275 -22.77 26.39 3.96
CA LYS A 275 -23.47 27.66 4.20
C LYS A 275 -23.45 28.49 2.94
N SER A 276 -24.45 29.32 2.81
CA SER A 276 -24.59 30.36 1.79
C SER A 276 -24.85 31.72 2.40
N LEU A 277 -24.51 32.76 1.69
CA LEU A 277 -24.95 34.11 1.96
C LEU A 277 -26.41 34.25 1.52
N VAL A 278 -27.24 34.79 2.42
CA VAL A 278 -28.70 34.92 2.25
C VAL A 278 -29.12 36.33 2.61
N ALA A 279 -30.01 36.94 1.82
CA ALA A 279 -30.53 38.24 2.11
C ALA A 279 -31.43 38.22 3.37
N THR A 280 -31.24 39.21 4.27
CA THR A 280 -32.04 39.36 5.49
C THR A 280 -33.31 40.17 5.27
N ARG A 281 -33.40 40.90 4.14
CA ARG A 281 -34.52 41.68 3.71
C ARG A 281 -34.58 41.71 2.16
N HIS A 282 -35.62 42.29 1.60
CA HIS A 282 -35.66 42.63 0.19
C HIS A 282 -34.60 43.70 -0.12
N ILE A 283 -33.84 43.50 -1.18
CA ILE A 283 -32.83 44.46 -1.69
C ILE A 283 -33.17 44.73 -3.15
N ALA A 284 -33.52 45.98 -3.46
CA ALA A 284 -33.89 46.38 -4.83
C ALA A 284 -32.69 46.47 -5.77
N LYS A 285 -32.92 46.27 -7.06
CA LYS A 285 -31.93 46.59 -8.09
C LYS A 285 -31.45 48.02 -7.96
N GLY A 286 -30.13 48.23 -7.98
CA GLY A 286 -29.48 49.55 -7.82
C GLY A 286 -29.17 49.87 -6.35
N GLU A 287 -29.60 49.09 -5.41
CA GLU A 287 -29.30 49.25 -3.97
C GLU A 287 -27.93 48.63 -3.64
N VAL A 288 -27.21 49.26 -2.67
CA VAL A 288 -25.88 48.80 -2.24
C VAL A 288 -26.05 47.87 -1.06
N VAL A 289 -25.47 46.68 -1.13
CA VAL A 289 -25.49 45.67 -0.06
C VAL A 289 -24.62 46.07 1.13
N THR A 290 -25.17 46.02 2.32
CA THR A 290 -24.44 46.24 3.59
C THR A 290 -24.28 44.90 4.33
N GLU A 291 -23.42 44.88 5.30
CA GLU A 291 -23.19 43.68 6.13
C GLU A 291 -24.48 43.25 6.88
N ALA A 292 -25.32 44.22 7.28
CA ALA A 292 -26.60 43.94 7.95
C ALA A 292 -27.64 43.25 7.04
N ASP A 293 -27.48 43.40 5.72
CA ASP A 293 -28.37 42.82 4.72
C ASP A 293 -28.10 41.33 4.45
N VAL A 294 -27.04 40.76 5.08
CA VAL A 294 -26.56 39.42 4.75
C VAL A 294 -26.53 38.57 6.00
N ALA A 295 -27.12 37.38 5.89
CA ALA A 295 -27.00 36.32 6.90
C ALA A 295 -26.34 35.08 6.32
N VAL A 296 -25.71 34.27 7.18
CA VAL A 296 -25.14 32.98 6.81
C VAL A 296 -26.09 31.87 7.17
N LYS A 297 -26.63 31.15 6.19
CA LYS A 297 -27.60 30.05 6.40
C LYS A 297 -27.25 28.82 5.54
N SER A 298 -27.69 27.65 5.95
CA SER A 298 -27.74 26.44 5.09
C SER A 298 -28.99 26.51 4.20
N PRO A 299 -28.99 25.84 3.05
CA PRO A 299 -27.96 24.98 2.43
C PRO A 299 -26.91 25.75 1.65
N GLY A 300 -25.87 25.02 1.17
CA GLY A 300 -24.73 25.56 0.42
C GLY A 300 -25.00 25.71 -1.08
N ARG A 301 -26.16 26.28 -1.45
CA ARG A 301 -26.62 26.43 -2.84
C ARG A 301 -26.25 27.78 -3.44
N GLY A 302 -25.95 28.76 -2.62
CA GLY A 302 -25.58 30.11 -3.03
C GLY A 302 -24.11 30.42 -2.82
N LEU A 303 -23.81 31.71 -2.88
CA LEU A 303 -22.48 32.25 -2.64
C LEU A 303 -22.00 31.90 -1.24
N GLN A 304 -20.78 31.39 -1.12
CA GLN A 304 -20.25 30.93 0.16
C GLN A 304 -19.85 32.10 1.08
N PRO A 305 -19.84 31.89 2.43
CA PRO A 305 -19.59 32.96 3.40
C PRO A 305 -18.26 33.69 3.24
N ASN A 306 -17.23 33.03 2.74
CA ASN A 306 -15.92 33.63 2.50
C ASN A 306 -15.94 34.72 1.41
N HIS A 307 -17.02 34.83 0.64
CA HIS A 307 -17.23 35.89 -0.33
C HIS A 307 -17.95 37.12 0.24
N LEU A 308 -18.35 37.14 1.53
CA LEU A 308 -19.00 38.28 2.16
C LEU A 308 -18.26 39.61 1.94
N PRO A 309 -16.91 39.68 2.10
CA PRO A 309 -16.19 40.94 1.85
C PRO A 309 -16.25 41.45 0.39
N GLN A 310 -16.53 40.53 -0.53
CA GLN A 310 -16.66 40.89 -1.95
C GLN A 310 -18.08 41.33 -2.29
N LEU A 311 -19.08 40.88 -1.51
CA LEU A 311 -20.49 41.20 -1.70
C LEU A 311 -20.88 42.54 -1.06
N VAL A 312 -20.37 42.79 0.15
CA VAL A 312 -20.63 44.06 0.85
C VAL A 312 -20.05 45.26 0.05
N GLY A 313 -20.85 46.29 -0.13
CA GLY A 313 -20.51 47.47 -0.95
C GLY A 313 -20.83 47.30 -2.44
N ARG A 314 -21.33 46.14 -2.88
CA ARG A 314 -21.78 45.92 -4.25
C ARG A 314 -23.16 46.53 -4.50
N THR A 315 -23.36 47.10 -5.66
CA THR A 315 -24.68 47.53 -6.14
C THR A 315 -25.37 46.38 -6.86
N MET A 316 -26.54 45.99 -6.37
CA MET A 316 -27.27 44.85 -6.93
C MET A 316 -27.77 45.15 -8.33
N GLN A 317 -27.55 44.20 -9.23
CA GLN A 317 -28.01 44.29 -10.64
C GLN A 317 -29.38 43.67 -10.88
N ARG A 318 -29.95 43.05 -9.84
CA ARG A 318 -31.31 42.45 -9.80
C ARG A 318 -31.94 42.68 -8.43
N ASP A 319 -33.23 42.50 -8.34
CA ASP A 319 -33.91 42.42 -7.06
C ASP A 319 -33.53 41.09 -6.34
N VAL A 320 -33.34 41.17 -5.02
CA VAL A 320 -33.03 40.00 -4.18
C VAL A 320 -34.07 40.00 -3.06
N GLU A 321 -34.90 38.97 -3.04
CA GLU A 321 -35.94 38.82 -2.04
C GLU A 321 -35.35 38.36 -0.68
N GLU A 322 -36.04 38.71 0.39
CA GLU A 322 -35.70 38.20 1.73
C GLU A 322 -35.63 36.67 1.75
N GLY A 323 -34.58 36.10 2.33
CA GLY A 323 -34.34 34.69 2.36
C GLY A 323 -33.73 34.08 1.10
N SER A 324 -33.56 34.88 0.03
CA SER A 324 -32.93 34.42 -1.21
C SER A 324 -31.40 34.33 -1.05
N PHE A 325 -30.80 33.40 -1.82
CA PHE A 325 -29.35 33.25 -1.88
C PHE A 325 -28.73 34.34 -2.77
N PHE A 326 -27.54 34.80 -2.40
CA PHE A 326 -26.64 35.47 -3.30
C PHE A 326 -25.86 34.41 -4.10
N PHE A 327 -25.50 34.77 -5.35
CA PHE A 327 -24.81 33.90 -6.29
C PHE A 327 -23.54 34.60 -6.85
N GLU A 328 -22.66 33.83 -7.50
CA GLU A 328 -21.46 34.40 -8.13
C GLU A 328 -21.76 35.51 -9.15
N GLY A 329 -22.94 35.49 -9.80
CA GLY A 329 -23.40 36.53 -10.67
C GLY A 329 -23.55 37.88 -9.96
N ASP A 330 -23.90 37.89 -8.68
CA ASP A 330 -24.09 39.09 -7.87
C ASP A 330 -22.75 39.79 -7.52
N LEU A 331 -21.61 39.09 -7.72
CA LEU A 331 -20.26 39.65 -7.59
C LEU A 331 -19.77 40.33 -8.90
N LYS A 332 -20.50 40.25 -10.00
CA LYS A 332 -20.11 40.79 -11.29
C LYS A 332 -20.78 42.15 -11.54
N ASP A 333 -20.07 43.06 -12.18
CA ASP A 333 -20.59 44.38 -12.53
C ASP A 333 -21.50 44.31 -13.76
N ASP A 334 -21.46 43.22 -14.51
CA ASP A 334 -22.31 42.96 -15.69
C ASP A 334 -22.87 41.55 -15.59
N LEU A 335 -24.19 41.40 -15.62
CA LEU A 335 -24.88 40.09 -15.65
C LEU A 335 -24.71 39.37 -16.99
N GLY A 336 -23.91 39.93 -17.89
CA GLY A 336 -23.68 39.39 -19.21
C GLY A 336 -24.81 39.73 -20.19
N THR A 337 -24.45 40.14 -21.37
CA THR A 337 -25.42 40.41 -22.47
C THR A 337 -25.98 39.07 -22.93
N ARG A 338 -27.32 38.95 -22.96
CA ARG A 338 -27.98 37.79 -23.55
C ARG A 338 -27.49 37.64 -24.99
N ARG A 339 -26.84 36.53 -25.31
CA ARG A 339 -26.36 36.25 -26.67
C ARG A 339 -27.50 35.66 -27.48
N ASP A 340 -27.82 36.25 -28.63
CA ASP A 340 -28.69 35.64 -29.62
C ASP A 340 -27.94 34.53 -30.36
N PHE A 341 -28.12 33.29 -29.95
CA PHE A 341 -27.59 32.12 -30.63
C PHE A 341 -28.54 31.72 -31.76
N LYS A 342 -28.04 31.67 -32.98
CA LYS A 342 -28.73 30.99 -34.08
C LYS A 342 -28.10 29.60 -34.22
N PHE A 343 -28.92 28.60 -34.11
CA PHE A 343 -28.51 27.23 -34.33
C PHE A 343 -28.74 26.86 -35.80
N ASP A 344 -27.70 26.44 -36.52
CA ASP A 344 -27.78 26.01 -37.92
C ASP A 344 -28.31 24.56 -38.06
N ARG A 345 -28.63 23.89 -36.98
CA ARG A 345 -29.17 22.53 -36.91
C ARG A 345 -30.39 22.50 -36.01
N PRO A 346 -31.36 21.59 -36.26
CA PRO A 346 -32.44 21.36 -35.35
C PRO A 346 -31.87 21.01 -33.95
N TRP A 347 -32.43 21.67 -32.95
CA TRP A 347 -32.03 21.47 -31.56
C TRP A 347 -33.24 21.16 -30.69
N GLY A 348 -33.00 20.40 -29.61
CA GLY A 348 -34.04 19.98 -28.70
C GLY A 348 -33.69 20.19 -27.25
N LEU A 349 -34.69 20.09 -26.39
CA LEU A 349 -34.55 20.15 -24.94
C LEU A 349 -34.94 18.81 -24.30
N PRO A 350 -34.11 18.27 -23.39
CA PRO A 350 -34.55 17.24 -22.49
C PRO A 350 -35.50 17.85 -21.45
N VAL A 351 -36.73 17.34 -21.36
CA VAL A 351 -37.77 17.86 -20.49
C VAL A 351 -38.42 16.75 -19.67
N ARG A 352 -39.08 17.17 -18.59
CA ARG A 352 -39.94 16.29 -17.79
C ARG A 352 -41.41 16.71 -18.03
N TYR A 353 -42.34 15.79 -17.79
CA TYR A 353 -43.75 16.01 -18.04
C TYR A 353 -44.31 17.24 -17.31
N HIS A 354 -43.79 17.59 -16.15
CA HIS A 354 -44.28 18.67 -15.31
C HIS A 354 -43.69 20.06 -15.63
N ASP A 355 -42.58 20.13 -16.39
CA ASP A 355 -41.86 21.39 -16.63
C ASP A 355 -41.71 21.82 -18.12
N TYR A 356 -42.22 21.01 -19.04
CA TYR A 356 -41.96 21.23 -20.45
C TYR A 356 -42.65 22.50 -21.02
N LYS A 357 -43.87 22.85 -20.51
CA LYS A 357 -44.66 23.98 -21.07
C LYS A 357 -43.94 25.32 -21.00
N PRO A 358 -43.43 25.80 -19.83
CA PRO A 358 -42.70 27.04 -19.75
C PRO A 358 -41.40 27.02 -20.60
N LEU A 359 -40.73 25.88 -20.70
CA LEU A 359 -39.52 25.75 -21.48
C LEU A 359 -39.76 25.88 -22.99
N ILE A 360 -40.90 25.35 -23.50
CA ILE A 360 -41.28 25.50 -24.91
C ILE A 360 -41.60 26.98 -25.25
N GLU A 361 -42.33 27.66 -24.39
CA GLU A 361 -42.75 29.06 -24.63
C GLU A 361 -41.56 29.99 -24.70
N GLU A 362 -40.54 29.81 -23.88
CA GLU A 362 -39.35 30.65 -23.88
C GLU A 362 -38.31 30.26 -24.93
N ALA A 363 -37.99 28.96 -25.03
CA ALA A 363 -36.86 28.49 -25.81
C ALA A 363 -37.19 28.10 -27.24
N LYS A 364 -38.45 27.75 -27.55
CA LYS A 364 -38.94 27.32 -28.87
C LYS A 364 -38.05 26.31 -29.56
N PRO A 365 -37.77 25.16 -28.95
CA PRO A 365 -36.94 24.10 -29.52
C PRO A 365 -37.65 23.45 -30.72
N ASP A 366 -36.85 22.85 -31.62
CA ASP A 366 -37.40 22.11 -32.76
C ASP A 366 -38.00 20.75 -32.37
N PHE A 367 -37.51 20.16 -31.28
CA PHE A 367 -38.03 18.90 -30.70
C PHE A 367 -37.83 18.82 -29.18
N LEU A 368 -38.57 17.90 -28.55
CA LEU A 368 -38.46 17.63 -27.11
C LEU A 368 -38.08 16.17 -26.88
N GLU A 369 -37.20 15.95 -25.95
CA GLU A 369 -36.87 14.62 -25.41
C GLU A 369 -37.47 14.48 -24.02
N PHE A 370 -38.49 13.61 -23.88
CA PHE A 370 -39.12 13.38 -22.58
C PHE A 370 -38.34 12.34 -21.78
N HIS A 371 -37.88 12.75 -20.61
CA HIS A 371 -37.29 11.84 -19.64
C HIS A 371 -38.36 11.39 -18.63
N PHE A 372 -38.66 10.11 -18.67
CA PHE A 372 -39.51 9.45 -17.68
C PHE A 372 -38.62 8.90 -16.57
N SER A 373 -38.49 9.64 -15.46
CA SER A 373 -37.90 9.10 -14.22
C SER A 373 -39.05 8.65 -13.31
N TYR A 374 -38.94 7.42 -12.84
CA TYR A 374 -39.80 6.88 -11.82
C TYR A 374 -39.50 7.50 -10.46
#